data_b0ef5dee8e68d4baa6c045d61cbf8077
#
_entry.id   b0ef5dee8e68d4baa6c045d61cbf8077
#
_cell.length_a   1.000
_cell.length_b   1.000
_cell.length_c   1.000
_cell.angle_alpha   90.00
_cell.angle_beta   90.00
_cell.angle_gamma   90.00
#
_symmetry.space_group_name_H-M   'P 1'
#
loop_
_entity.id
_entity.type
_entity.pdbx_description
1 polymer ?
#
loop_
_entity_poly.entity_id
_entity_poly.type
_entity_poly.pdbx_seq_one_letter_code
_entity_poly.pdbx_strand_id
1 'polypeptide(L)'
;MALSKKPTTGMKDILPEEMQIRDYVISVIKDTYGNLSSKQGGDNEKLIFKILKRGEKLNVAAATTEEEVVDSGLRYDLTVPLVRYYSNNAASLPSPFKALQMGNVWRADRPQRGRYRQFMQCDIDILGEPSNLAEIELILAT
;
A
#
# COMPACT_ATOMS: atom_id res chain seq x y z
N MET A 1 -18.28 -25.04 10.64
CA MET A 1 -17.09 -24.23 11.01
C MET A 1 -17.57 -23.07 11.87
N ALA A 2 -17.11 -22.91 13.11
CA ALA A 2 -17.54 -21.78 13.95
C ALA A 2 -16.83 -20.51 13.49
N LEU A 3 -17.58 -19.41 13.32
CA LEU A 3 -17.03 -18.12 12.98
C LEU A 3 -16.25 -17.55 14.18
N SER A 4 -15.01 -17.13 13.96
CA SER A 4 -14.22 -16.43 14.98
C SER A 4 -14.84 -15.07 15.29
N LYS A 5 -15.03 -14.76 16.57
CA LYS A 5 -15.46 -13.42 17.02
C LYS A 5 -14.30 -12.42 17.12
N LYS A 6 -13.07 -12.89 16.92
CA LYS A 6 -11.86 -12.03 16.97
C LYS A 6 -11.38 -11.76 15.55
N PRO A 7 -10.87 -10.55 15.25
CA PRO A 7 -10.24 -10.28 13.98
C PRO A 7 -8.99 -11.17 13.77
N THR A 8 -8.60 -11.37 12.54
CA THR A 8 -7.38 -12.10 12.18
C THR A 8 -6.16 -11.44 12.84
N THR A 9 -5.18 -12.24 13.26
CA THR A 9 -3.96 -11.74 13.92
C THR A 9 -3.29 -10.63 13.10
N GLY A 10 -3.10 -9.49 13.73
CA GLY A 10 -2.53 -8.30 13.10
C GLY A 10 -3.54 -7.44 12.34
N MET A 11 -4.84 -7.80 12.36
CA MET A 11 -5.94 -6.95 11.90
C MET A 11 -6.66 -6.30 13.09
N LYS A 12 -7.37 -5.21 12.83
CA LYS A 12 -8.14 -4.47 13.82
C LYS A 12 -9.52 -4.16 13.25
N ASP A 13 -10.55 -4.35 14.05
CA ASP A 13 -11.87 -3.80 13.75
C ASP A 13 -11.85 -2.29 13.96
N ILE A 14 -12.45 -1.55 13.03
CA ILE A 14 -12.59 -0.10 13.09
C ILE A 14 -14.04 0.20 13.43
N LEU A 15 -14.25 0.81 14.61
CA LEU A 15 -15.57 1.20 15.06
C LEU A 15 -16.06 2.46 14.33
N PRO A 16 -17.40 2.72 14.28
CA PRO A 16 -17.97 3.86 13.56
C PRO A 16 -17.36 5.22 13.94
N GLU A 17 -17.10 5.44 15.22
CA GLU A 17 -16.49 6.68 15.72
C GLU A 17 -15.05 6.86 15.20
N GLU A 18 -14.26 5.80 15.21
CA GLU A 18 -12.91 5.80 14.65
C GLU A 18 -12.95 6.00 13.13
N MET A 19 -13.95 5.45 12.46
CA MET A 19 -14.13 5.62 11.01
C MET A 19 -14.48 7.07 10.65
N GLN A 20 -15.31 7.74 11.42
CA GLN A 20 -15.63 9.17 11.24
C GLN A 20 -14.38 10.05 11.36
N ILE A 21 -13.53 9.80 12.37
CA ILE A 21 -12.26 10.53 12.53
C ILE A 21 -11.35 10.26 11.32
N ARG A 22 -11.26 9.02 10.87
CA ARG A 22 -10.47 8.63 9.70
C ARG A 22 -10.96 9.33 8.43
N ASP A 23 -12.26 9.35 8.19
CA ASP A 23 -12.86 9.99 7.02
C ASP A 23 -12.63 11.49 7.02
N TYR A 24 -12.72 12.14 8.19
CA TYR A 24 -12.39 13.55 8.35
C TYR A 24 -10.92 13.83 8.02
N VAL A 25 -9.98 13.07 8.57
CA VAL A 25 -8.54 13.20 8.26
C VAL A 25 -8.27 13.00 6.78
N ILE A 26 -8.89 11.97 6.17
CA ILE A 26 -8.77 11.71 4.73
C ILE A 26 -9.29 12.90 3.90
N SER A 27 -10.42 13.52 4.29
CA SER A 27 -10.96 14.67 3.57
C SER A 27 -10.00 15.86 3.62
N VAL A 28 -9.46 16.18 4.80
CA VAL A 28 -8.48 17.27 4.99
C VAL A 28 -7.23 17.02 4.13
N ILE A 29 -6.70 15.79 4.12
CA ILE A 29 -5.56 15.43 3.30
C ILE A 29 -5.87 15.59 1.81
N LYS A 30 -7.04 15.15 1.35
CA LYS A 30 -7.47 15.29 -0.06
C LYS A 30 -7.62 16.74 -0.47
N ASP A 31 -8.20 17.56 0.38
CA ASP A 31 -8.39 18.99 0.13
C ASP A 31 -7.04 19.72 0.04
N THR A 32 -6.05 19.27 0.83
CA THR A 32 -4.69 19.86 0.85
C THR A 32 -3.85 19.45 -0.37
N TYR A 33 -3.92 18.18 -0.81
CA TYR A 33 -2.96 17.62 -1.79
C TYR A 33 -3.56 17.20 -3.14
N GLY A 34 -4.89 17.16 -3.29
CA GLY A 34 -5.54 16.75 -4.54
C GLY A 34 -5.50 15.23 -4.83
N ASN A 35 -5.96 14.83 -6.01
CA ASN A 35 -6.23 13.42 -6.33
C ASN A 35 -5.18 12.78 -7.23
N LEU A 36 -4.54 11.69 -6.77
CA LEU A 36 -3.79 10.75 -7.63
C LEU A 36 -3.64 9.36 -6.98
N SER A 37 -3.54 8.29 -7.78
CA SER A 37 -3.49 6.88 -7.31
C SER A 37 -2.41 6.04 -7.98
N SER A 38 -1.84 5.03 -7.29
CA SER A 38 -0.81 4.14 -7.83
C SER A 38 -0.49 2.86 -7.05
N LYS A 39 0.54 2.08 -7.46
CA LYS A 39 0.84 0.69 -7.02
C LYS A 39 2.35 0.32 -6.98
N GLN A 40 2.80 -0.75 -6.35
CA GLN A 40 4.05 -1.01 -5.65
C GLN A 40 4.90 -2.28 -5.87
N GLY A 41 6.16 -2.37 -5.33
CA GLY A 41 7.08 -3.49 -5.05
C GLY A 41 8.44 -3.04 -4.46
N GLY A 42 9.22 -3.87 -3.79
CA GLY A 42 10.56 -3.57 -3.23
C GLY A 42 11.16 -4.73 -2.42
N ASP A 43 12.37 -4.59 -1.88
CA ASP A 43 13.24 -5.61 -1.23
C ASP A 43 12.68 -6.33 0.01
N ASN A 44 11.45 -6.06 0.38
CA ASN A 44 10.78 -6.67 1.54
C ASN A 44 9.94 -7.90 1.17
N GLU A 45 10.37 -8.70 0.20
CA GLU A 45 9.65 -9.89 -0.27
C GLU A 45 9.24 -10.84 0.85
N LYS A 46 10.07 -10.98 1.90
CA LYS A 46 9.78 -11.80 3.09
C LYS A 46 8.60 -11.29 3.92
N LEU A 47 8.26 -10.01 3.78
CA LEU A 47 7.17 -9.35 4.49
C LEU A 47 5.90 -9.22 3.63
N ILE A 48 5.92 -9.70 2.39
CA ILE A 48 4.76 -9.69 1.50
C ILE A 48 3.88 -10.89 1.81
N PHE A 49 2.60 -10.65 2.08
CA PHE A 49 1.60 -11.72 2.13
C PHE A 49 1.37 -12.27 0.73
N LYS A 50 1.71 -13.54 0.52
CA LYS A 50 1.54 -14.24 -0.74
C LYS A 50 0.10 -14.75 -0.90
N ILE A 51 -0.42 -14.68 -2.12
CA ILE A 51 -1.72 -15.20 -2.50
C ILE A 51 -1.49 -16.45 -3.34
N LEU A 52 -2.04 -17.58 -2.91
CA LEU A 52 -1.89 -18.85 -3.61
C LEU A 52 -2.71 -18.89 -4.90
N LYS A 53 -2.24 -19.64 -5.87
CA LYS A 53 -3.01 -20.03 -7.06
C LYS A 53 -4.32 -20.72 -6.65
N ARG A 54 -5.29 -20.77 -7.56
CA ARG A 54 -6.61 -21.34 -7.29
C ARG A 54 -6.92 -22.51 -8.21
N GLY A 55 -7.78 -23.43 -7.71
CA GLY A 55 -8.27 -24.58 -8.48
C GLY A 55 -7.13 -25.53 -8.88
N GLU A 56 -7.21 -26.07 -10.09
CA GLU A 56 -6.25 -27.05 -10.63
C GLU A 56 -4.82 -26.53 -10.76
N LYS A 57 -4.62 -25.20 -10.78
CA LYS A 57 -3.30 -24.57 -10.80
C LYS A 57 -2.55 -24.65 -9.46
N LEU A 58 -3.22 -25.02 -8.37
CA LEU A 58 -2.63 -25.16 -7.05
C LEU A 58 -2.31 -26.63 -6.77
N ASN A 59 -1.04 -27.01 -6.90
CA ASN A 59 -0.57 -28.32 -6.51
C ASN A 59 0.56 -28.21 -5.47
N VAL A 60 0.17 -28.03 -4.22
CA VAL A 60 1.10 -27.85 -3.09
C VAL A 60 1.94 -29.12 -2.86
N ALA A 61 1.38 -30.31 -3.12
CA ALA A 61 2.08 -31.57 -2.88
C ALA A 61 3.24 -31.84 -3.86
N ALA A 62 3.15 -31.29 -5.07
CA ALA A 62 4.17 -31.45 -6.10
C ALA A 62 5.12 -30.24 -6.24
N ALA A 63 4.78 -29.12 -5.59
CA ALA A 63 5.55 -27.89 -5.70
C ALA A 63 6.90 -28.02 -4.97
N THR A 64 7.95 -27.59 -5.65
CA THR A 64 9.33 -27.55 -5.15
C THR A 64 9.79 -26.12 -4.86
N THR A 65 9.14 -25.13 -5.47
CA THR A 65 9.42 -23.70 -5.29
C THR A 65 8.15 -22.92 -4.92
N GLU A 66 8.33 -21.72 -4.35
CA GLU A 66 7.23 -20.85 -3.99
C GLU A 66 6.46 -20.35 -5.22
N GLU A 67 7.15 -20.05 -6.31
CA GLU A 67 6.56 -19.53 -7.56
C GLU A 67 5.57 -20.53 -8.20
N GLU A 68 5.73 -21.82 -7.92
CA GLU A 68 4.82 -22.85 -8.43
C GLU A 68 3.44 -22.80 -7.77
N VAL A 69 3.34 -22.25 -6.56
CA VAL A 69 2.09 -22.18 -5.78
C VAL A 69 1.56 -20.76 -5.59
N VAL A 70 2.39 -19.74 -5.74
CA VAL A 70 2.02 -18.34 -5.57
C VAL A 70 1.49 -17.76 -6.88
N ASP A 71 0.39 -17.01 -6.81
CA ASP A 71 -0.21 -16.28 -7.93
C ASP A 71 0.16 -14.78 -7.89
N SER A 72 0.10 -14.20 -6.69
CA SER A 72 0.31 -12.77 -6.48
C SER A 72 0.59 -12.48 -5.01
N GLY A 73 0.79 -11.21 -4.65
CA GLY A 73 0.97 -10.76 -3.27
C GLY A 73 0.06 -9.59 -2.93
N LEU A 74 -0.21 -9.41 -1.63
CA LEU A 74 -0.80 -8.19 -1.14
C LEU A 74 0.24 -7.06 -1.19
N ARG A 75 -0.19 -5.86 -1.55
CA ARG A 75 0.73 -4.72 -1.66
C ARG A 75 1.31 -4.35 -0.29
N TYR A 76 2.61 -4.20 -0.26
CA TYR A 76 3.40 -3.90 0.93
C TYR A 76 3.44 -2.39 1.26
N ASP A 77 3.50 -1.54 0.26
CA ASP A 77 3.47 -0.07 0.34
C ASP A 77 2.83 0.56 -0.92
N LEU A 78 2.94 1.87 -1.15
CA LEU A 78 2.35 2.57 -2.29
C LEU A 78 3.38 3.10 -3.30
N THR A 79 4.68 2.97 -3.05
CA THR A 79 5.76 3.59 -3.85
C THR A 79 5.99 2.87 -5.19
N VAL A 80 6.17 1.55 -5.20
CA VAL A 80 6.51 0.85 -6.43
C VAL A 80 5.39 0.83 -7.46
N PRO A 81 4.10 0.70 -7.09
CA PRO A 81 3.05 0.99 -8.05
C PRO A 81 3.08 2.41 -8.63
N LEU A 82 3.45 3.43 -7.86
CA LEU A 82 3.63 4.78 -8.37
C LEU A 82 4.75 4.82 -9.39
N VAL A 83 5.91 4.29 -9.02
CA VAL A 83 7.08 4.25 -9.92
C VAL A 83 6.73 3.51 -11.22
N ARG A 84 6.04 2.38 -11.14
CA ARG A 84 5.59 1.64 -12.32
C ARG A 84 4.60 2.45 -13.17
N TYR A 85 3.64 3.11 -12.53
CA TYR A 85 2.68 3.98 -13.22
C TYR A 85 3.40 5.13 -13.91
N TYR A 86 4.29 5.82 -13.19
CA TYR A 86 5.08 6.92 -13.72
C TYR A 86 5.95 6.47 -14.90
N SER A 87 6.69 5.37 -14.76
CA SER A 87 7.55 4.84 -15.82
C SER A 87 6.79 4.52 -17.11
N ASN A 88 5.56 3.99 -16.97
CA ASN A 88 4.75 3.64 -18.14
C ASN A 88 4.05 4.84 -18.79
N ASN A 89 3.94 5.96 -18.11
CA ASN A 89 3.12 7.09 -18.54
C ASN A 89 3.88 8.44 -18.53
N ALA A 90 5.18 8.45 -18.25
CA ALA A 90 5.96 9.66 -18.01
C ALA A 90 5.84 10.70 -19.14
N ALA A 91 5.76 10.25 -20.40
CA ALA A 91 5.59 11.13 -21.55
C ALA A 91 4.25 11.88 -21.59
N SER A 92 3.25 11.40 -20.85
CA SER A 92 1.89 11.98 -20.81
C SER A 92 1.57 12.66 -19.48
N LEU A 93 2.51 12.62 -18.52
CA LEU A 93 2.35 13.22 -17.20
C LEU A 93 3.00 14.59 -17.12
N PRO A 94 2.52 15.50 -16.25
CA PRO A 94 3.19 16.77 -16.02
C PRO A 94 4.58 16.57 -15.40
N SER A 95 5.47 17.52 -15.58
CA SER A 95 6.76 17.56 -14.88
C SER A 95 6.89 18.90 -14.15
N PRO A 96 7.14 18.91 -12.83
CA PRO A 96 7.17 17.77 -11.95
C PRO A 96 5.81 17.08 -11.80
N PHE A 97 5.82 15.75 -11.59
CA PHE A 97 4.63 14.98 -11.31
C PHE A 97 4.44 14.85 -9.79
N LYS A 98 3.32 15.34 -9.28
CA LYS A 98 2.98 15.31 -7.86
C LYS A 98 1.86 14.30 -7.63
N ALA A 99 2.07 13.39 -6.70
CA ALA A 99 1.14 12.32 -6.39
C ALA A 99 0.77 12.30 -4.91
N LEU A 100 -0.52 12.26 -4.61
CA LEU A 100 -1.05 11.88 -3.31
C LEU A 100 -1.65 10.50 -3.43
N GLN A 101 -1.18 9.56 -2.63
CA GLN A 101 -1.63 8.18 -2.61
C GLN A 101 -2.19 7.83 -1.25
N MET A 102 -3.38 7.22 -1.24
CA MET A 102 -3.97 6.70 -0.01
C MET A 102 -4.50 5.30 -0.23
N GLY A 103 -4.16 4.38 0.67
CA GLY A 103 -4.63 3.01 0.56
C GLY A 103 -4.16 2.09 1.66
N ASN A 104 -4.89 0.98 1.82
CA ASN A 104 -4.46 -0.06 2.74
C ASN A 104 -3.24 -0.79 2.16
N VAL A 105 -2.31 -1.10 3.05
CA VAL A 105 -1.14 -1.93 2.78
C VAL A 105 -1.06 -3.07 3.79
N TRP A 106 -0.33 -4.12 3.44
CA TRP A 106 -0.23 -5.33 4.25
C TRP A 106 1.22 -5.74 4.40
N ARG A 107 1.65 -5.91 5.66
CA ARG A 107 3.01 -6.35 5.99
C ARG A 107 2.96 -7.54 6.93
N ALA A 108 3.70 -8.59 6.61
CA ALA A 108 3.78 -9.80 7.43
C ALA A 108 4.70 -9.61 8.67
N ASP A 109 4.81 -8.38 9.15
CA ASP A 109 5.51 -8.03 10.38
C ASP A 109 4.94 -8.79 11.60
N ARG A 110 5.78 -8.94 12.63
CA ARG A 110 5.32 -9.42 13.94
C ARG A 110 4.38 -8.37 14.56
N PRO A 111 3.10 -8.71 14.80
CA PRO A 111 2.16 -7.78 15.40
C PRO A 111 2.59 -7.39 16.81
N GLN A 112 2.49 -6.11 17.12
CA GLN A 112 2.71 -5.56 18.47
C GLN A 112 1.89 -4.28 18.65
N ARG A 113 1.90 -3.70 19.84
CA ARG A 113 1.15 -2.48 20.11
C ARG A 113 1.54 -1.36 19.12
N GLY A 114 0.57 -0.83 18.40
CA GLY A 114 0.78 0.22 17.38
C GLY A 114 1.31 -0.29 16.03
N ARG A 115 1.63 -1.59 15.89
CA ARG A 115 2.07 -2.19 14.61
C ARG A 115 1.10 -3.29 14.18
N TYR A 116 0.28 -2.96 13.18
CA TYR A 116 -0.70 -3.86 12.59
C TYR A 116 -0.18 -4.43 11.27
N ARG A 117 -0.70 -5.60 10.89
CA ARG A 117 -0.41 -6.21 9.58
C ARG A 117 -1.17 -5.59 8.44
N GLN A 118 -2.28 -4.92 8.72
CA GLN A 118 -3.01 -4.07 7.79
C GLN A 118 -3.11 -2.67 8.37
N PHE A 119 -2.77 -1.67 7.57
CA PHE A 119 -2.92 -0.26 7.93
C PHE A 119 -3.06 0.58 6.67
N MET A 120 -3.55 1.81 6.82
CA MET A 120 -3.63 2.77 5.73
C MET A 120 -2.33 3.58 5.67
N GLN A 121 -1.73 3.64 4.50
CA GLN A 121 -0.70 4.62 4.17
C GLN A 121 -1.32 5.84 3.49
N CYS A 122 -0.69 6.99 3.70
CA CYS A 122 -0.90 8.21 2.96
C CYS A 122 0.48 8.73 2.57
N ASP A 123 0.82 8.61 1.29
CA ASP A 123 2.12 8.96 0.75
C ASP A 123 1.99 10.15 -0.19
N ILE A 124 2.94 11.07 -0.11
CA ILE A 124 3.06 12.22 -1.00
C ILE A 124 4.40 12.11 -1.71
N ASP A 125 4.35 12.11 -3.03
CA ASP A 125 5.54 11.94 -3.87
C ASP A 125 5.63 13.07 -4.89
N ILE A 126 6.86 13.56 -5.14
CA ILE A 126 7.17 14.48 -6.23
C ILE A 126 8.25 13.83 -7.11
N LEU A 127 7.95 13.64 -8.38
CA LEU A 127 8.82 12.99 -9.36
C LEU A 127 9.18 13.97 -10.47
N GLY A 128 10.45 13.97 -10.87
CA GLY A 128 10.93 14.82 -11.97
C GLY A 128 11.34 16.24 -11.57
N GLU A 129 11.50 16.54 -10.27
CA GLU A 129 12.11 17.77 -9.76
C GLU A 129 13.53 17.47 -9.28
N PRO A 130 14.59 17.95 -9.95
CA PRO A 130 15.98 17.64 -9.62
C PRO A 130 16.56 18.53 -8.51
N SER A 131 15.85 19.58 -8.11
CA SER A 131 16.31 20.53 -7.08
C SER A 131 15.69 20.18 -5.71
N ASN A 132 16.14 20.86 -4.67
CA ASN A 132 15.59 20.73 -3.31
C ASN A 132 14.21 21.40 -3.15
N LEU A 133 13.62 21.92 -4.22
CA LEU A 133 12.26 22.48 -4.16
C LEU A 133 11.22 21.44 -3.80
N ALA A 134 11.41 20.18 -4.24
CA ALA A 134 10.52 19.08 -3.87
C ALA A 134 10.50 18.84 -2.35
N GLU A 135 11.67 18.78 -1.72
CA GLU A 135 11.79 18.60 -0.27
C GLU A 135 11.19 19.77 0.50
N ILE A 136 11.45 21.01 0.05
CA ILE A 136 10.88 22.22 0.67
C ILE A 136 9.35 22.19 0.59
N GLU A 137 8.79 21.85 -0.57
CA GLU A 137 7.35 21.77 -0.75
C GLU A 137 6.73 20.68 0.15
N LEU A 138 7.36 19.51 0.23
CA LEU A 138 6.88 18.41 1.10
C LEU A 138 6.93 18.81 2.58
N ILE A 139 7.98 19.50 3.03
CA ILE A 139 8.10 19.99 4.41
C ILE A 139 7.03 21.06 4.72
N LEU A 140 6.72 21.93 3.78
CA LEU A 140 5.70 22.96 3.96
C LEU A 140 4.28 22.39 3.94
N ALA A 141 4.09 21.24 3.30
CA ALA A 141 2.81 20.58 3.15
C ALA A 141 2.49 19.61 4.32
N THR A 142 3.45 19.23 5.14
CA THR A 142 3.33 18.33 6.30
C THR A 142 3.35 19.09 7.60
#